data_837f0bf459190e5700596a8c3ff537b1
#
_entry.id   837f0bf459190e5700596a8c3ff537b1
#
_cell.length_a   1.000
_cell.length_b   1.000
_cell.length_c   1.000
_cell.angle_alpha   90.00
_cell.angle_beta   90.00
_cell.angle_gamma   90.00
#
_symmetry.space_group_name_H-M   'P 1'
#
loop_
_entity.id
_entity.type
_entity.pdbx_description
1 polymer ?
#
loop_
_entity_poly.entity_id
_entity_poly.type
_entity_poly.pdbx_seq_one_letter_code
_entity_poly.pdbx_strand_id
1 'polypeptide(L)'
;KSKYLILVFNNHLYCVIHLGMSGTLHFMGLKKKTTNLSFYGSQSLPKKHNHIIFRFKNFKLIYNDPRRFGFFKILDNKKDYLKFFTRIGPEAISKDFNKIYLSKILKNRTKNIKNLLLDQKLVSGLGNIYVNEILYQAKVNPFKKSHLIELNEIKRIVKYSKIILNKAINFGGSSIRDFKGITGKSGNFQSEFKVYDREEKRCSRYNCSGLIRRKIISN
;
A
#
# COMPACT_ATOMS: atom_id res chain seq x y z
N LYS A 1 10.27 0.39 0.31
CA LYS A 1 9.88 1.23 1.46
C LYS A 1 8.60 1.98 1.11
N SER A 2 7.59 1.91 1.98
CA SER A 2 6.39 2.77 1.89
C SER A 2 5.67 2.76 0.52
N LYS A 3 5.54 1.60 -0.09
CA LYS A 3 5.02 1.37 -1.45
C LYS A 3 5.91 1.89 -2.59
N TYR A 4 7.15 2.26 -2.31
CA TYR A 4 8.16 2.56 -3.30
C TYR A 4 9.09 1.36 -3.50
N LEU A 5 9.37 1.03 -4.74
CA LEU A 5 10.48 0.18 -5.13
C LEU A 5 11.70 1.09 -5.33
N ILE A 6 12.86 0.64 -4.86
CA ILE A 6 14.10 1.40 -4.93
C ILE A 6 15.14 0.51 -5.61
N LEU A 7 15.64 0.96 -6.77
CA LEU A 7 16.78 0.35 -7.41
C LEU A 7 18.01 1.17 -7.02
N VAL A 8 19.05 0.48 -6.55
CA VAL A 8 20.34 1.07 -6.21
C VAL A 8 21.34 0.59 -7.24
N PHE A 9 21.98 1.52 -7.93
CA PHE A 9 22.97 1.23 -8.95
C PHE A 9 24.40 1.33 -8.38
N ASN A 10 25.33 0.62 -8.99
CA ASN A 10 26.74 0.57 -8.52
C ASN A 10 27.44 1.94 -8.51
N ASN A 11 27.00 2.89 -9.32
CA ASN A 11 27.50 4.26 -9.36
C ASN A 11 26.81 5.20 -8.34
N HIS A 12 26.21 4.64 -7.29
CA HIS A 12 25.51 5.36 -6.23
C HIS A 12 24.27 6.16 -6.67
N LEU A 13 23.76 5.92 -7.86
CA LEU A 13 22.44 6.41 -8.29
C LEU A 13 21.32 5.61 -7.64
N TYR A 14 20.21 6.27 -7.34
CA TYR A 14 19.00 5.66 -6.81
C TYR A 14 17.86 5.91 -7.77
N CYS A 15 17.14 4.87 -8.17
CA CYS A 15 15.87 5.02 -8.89
C CYS A 15 14.72 4.70 -7.95
N VAL A 16 13.93 5.70 -7.62
CA VAL A 16 12.73 5.56 -6.80
C VAL A 16 11.52 5.40 -7.72
N ILE A 17 10.81 4.29 -7.56
CA ILE A 17 9.70 3.90 -8.41
C ILE A 17 8.43 3.83 -7.56
N HIS A 18 7.37 4.46 -8.01
CA HIS A 18 6.03 4.28 -7.50
C HIS A 18 5.13 3.77 -8.62
N LEU A 19 4.52 2.61 -8.44
CA LEU A 19 3.73 1.98 -9.51
C LEU A 19 2.35 2.61 -9.70
N GLY A 20 1.93 3.50 -8.80
CA GLY A 20 0.58 4.06 -8.86
C GLY A 20 -0.47 3.01 -8.55
N MET A 21 -1.57 3.04 -9.30
CA MET A 21 -2.69 2.11 -9.15
C MET A 21 -2.69 0.98 -10.20
N SER A 22 -2.11 1.22 -11.36
CA SER A 22 -2.14 0.29 -12.51
C SER A 22 -0.77 0.00 -13.10
N GLY A 23 0.29 0.59 -12.54
CA GLY A 23 1.66 0.38 -12.99
C GLY A 23 2.14 -1.03 -12.65
N THR A 24 2.86 -1.62 -13.59
CA THR A 24 3.37 -2.99 -13.51
C THR A 24 4.79 -3.05 -14.06
N LEU A 25 5.60 -3.95 -13.52
CA LEU A 25 6.94 -4.23 -14.01
C LEU A 25 6.99 -5.63 -14.61
N HIS A 26 7.47 -5.74 -15.83
CA HIS A 26 7.57 -6.98 -16.57
C HIS A 26 9.02 -7.31 -16.86
N PHE A 27 9.42 -8.48 -16.44
CA PHE A 27 10.74 -9.02 -16.73
C PHE A 27 10.68 -9.88 -18.01
N MET A 28 11.46 -9.52 -19.01
CA MET A 28 11.56 -10.24 -20.27
C MET A 28 13.00 -10.72 -20.48
N GLY A 29 13.26 -12.02 -20.24
CA GLY A 29 14.52 -12.66 -20.56
C GLY A 29 14.67 -12.92 -22.07
N LEU A 30 15.91 -13.09 -22.54
CA LEU A 30 16.20 -13.43 -23.94
C LEU A 30 15.67 -14.83 -24.34
N LYS A 31 15.47 -15.73 -23.37
CA LYS A 31 14.83 -17.04 -23.55
C LYS A 31 13.44 -16.99 -22.91
N LYS A 32 12.44 -16.67 -23.68
CA LYS A 32 10.95 -16.80 -23.51
C LYS A 32 10.31 -17.06 -22.11
N LYS A 33 10.99 -16.87 -20.97
CA LYS A 33 10.38 -16.92 -19.65
C LYS A 33 10.08 -15.49 -19.18
N THR A 34 8.85 -15.05 -19.42
CA THR A 34 8.33 -13.81 -18.84
C THR A 34 7.86 -14.08 -17.41
N THR A 35 8.49 -13.46 -16.43
CA THR A 35 7.95 -13.36 -15.08
C THR A 35 7.20 -12.03 -14.97
N ASN A 36 5.92 -12.09 -14.71
CA ASN A 36 5.07 -10.90 -14.61
C ASN A 36 4.97 -10.43 -13.17
N LEU A 37 5.59 -9.31 -12.85
CA LEU A 37 5.24 -8.48 -11.69
C LEU A 37 4.02 -7.62 -12.08
N SER A 38 2.84 -8.23 -12.24
CA SER A 38 1.73 -7.57 -12.90
C SER A 38 0.45 -7.59 -12.09
N PHE A 39 -0.24 -6.46 -12.07
CA PHE A 39 -1.65 -6.37 -11.68
C PHE A 39 -2.59 -7.04 -12.68
N TYR A 40 -2.16 -7.26 -13.92
CA TYR A 40 -2.95 -7.83 -14.98
C TYR A 40 -2.38 -9.19 -15.39
N GLY A 41 -3.16 -10.23 -15.20
CA GLY A 41 -2.79 -11.62 -15.51
C GLY A 41 -2.69 -11.95 -17.02
N SER A 42 -2.55 -10.95 -17.91
CA SER A 42 -2.43 -11.19 -19.35
C SER A 42 -0.98 -11.43 -19.74
N GLN A 43 -0.75 -12.51 -20.51
CA GLN A 43 0.55 -12.82 -21.13
C GLN A 43 0.95 -11.81 -22.22
N SER A 44 0.03 -10.97 -22.69
CA SER A 44 0.26 -9.95 -23.70
C SER A 44 0.22 -8.56 -23.08
N LEU A 45 1.38 -7.89 -23.03
CA LEU A 45 1.49 -6.48 -22.67
C LEU A 45 1.00 -5.60 -23.82
N PRO A 46 -0.05 -4.79 -23.64
CA PRO A 46 -0.38 -3.76 -24.62
C PRO A 46 0.79 -2.78 -24.76
N LYS A 47 1.51 -2.84 -25.87
CA LYS A 47 2.72 -2.03 -26.13
C LYS A 47 2.48 -0.53 -25.95
N LYS A 48 1.26 -0.04 -26.23
CA LYS A 48 0.86 1.37 -26.06
C LYS A 48 0.98 1.91 -24.63
N HIS A 49 1.11 1.05 -23.62
CA HIS A 49 1.23 1.45 -22.23
C HIS A 49 2.63 1.20 -21.66
N ASN A 50 3.60 0.82 -22.51
CA ASN A 50 4.99 0.69 -22.13
C ASN A 50 5.65 2.06 -22.11
N HIS A 51 5.96 2.58 -20.93
CA HIS A 51 6.50 3.92 -20.76
C HIS A 51 8.01 3.95 -20.55
N ILE A 52 8.57 2.93 -19.89
CA ILE A 52 10.00 2.84 -19.61
C ILE A 52 10.48 1.42 -19.90
N ILE A 53 11.62 1.30 -20.56
CA ILE A 53 12.29 0.03 -20.84
C ILE A 53 13.74 0.13 -20.37
N PHE A 54 14.06 -0.61 -19.33
CA PHE A 54 15.45 -0.82 -18.92
C PHE A 54 16.01 -1.99 -19.73
N ARG A 55 17.14 -1.76 -20.41
CA ARG A 55 17.85 -2.76 -21.19
C ARG A 55 19.07 -3.24 -20.42
N PHE A 56 19.12 -4.53 -20.10
CA PHE A 56 20.26 -5.20 -19.52
C PHE A 56 20.85 -6.16 -20.54
N LYS A 57 22.05 -6.68 -20.29
CA LYS A 57 22.73 -7.60 -21.20
C LYS A 57 21.87 -8.79 -21.62
N ASN A 58 21.18 -9.43 -20.68
CA ASN A 58 20.45 -10.68 -20.88
C ASN A 58 18.92 -10.56 -20.70
N PHE A 59 18.40 -9.38 -20.37
CA PHE A 59 16.95 -9.19 -20.16
C PHE A 59 16.55 -7.71 -20.32
N LYS A 60 15.23 -7.51 -20.38
CA LYS A 60 14.61 -6.19 -20.33
C LYS A 60 13.64 -6.14 -19.14
N LEU A 61 13.58 -5.00 -18.45
CA LEU A 61 12.55 -4.69 -17.48
C LEU A 61 11.66 -3.59 -18.08
N ILE A 62 10.38 -3.88 -18.24
CA ILE A 62 9.41 -2.98 -18.88
C ILE A 62 8.45 -2.47 -17.82
N TYR A 63 8.30 -1.18 -17.72
CA TYR A 63 7.24 -0.54 -16.96
C TYR A 63 6.05 -0.25 -17.86
N ASN A 64 4.90 -0.84 -17.51
CA ASN A 64 3.62 -0.66 -18.20
C ASN A 64 2.63 -0.02 -17.23
N ASP A 65 1.96 1.06 -17.61
CA ASP A 65 0.96 1.74 -16.78
C ASP A 65 -0.14 2.40 -17.61
N PRO A 66 -1.29 1.73 -17.77
CA PRO A 66 -2.42 2.27 -18.54
C PRO A 66 -2.92 3.62 -18.03
N ARG A 67 -2.86 3.89 -16.74
CA ARG A 67 -3.40 5.12 -16.12
C ARG A 67 -2.37 6.22 -15.94
N ARG A 68 -1.07 5.93 -16.07
CA ARG A 68 0.04 6.87 -15.90
C ARG A 68 0.09 7.55 -14.52
N PHE A 69 -0.30 6.83 -13.47
CA PHE A 69 -0.26 7.33 -12.09
C PHE A 69 1.04 6.98 -11.35
N GLY A 70 1.84 6.12 -11.96
CA GLY A 70 3.16 5.81 -11.42
C GLY A 70 4.20 6.83 -11.88
N PHE A 71 5.35 6.79 -11.24
CA PHE A 71 6.50 7.60 -11.61
C PHE A 71 7.81 6.90 -11.32
N PHE A 72 8.84 7.37 -12.01
CA PHE A 72 10.25 7.03 -11.79
C PHE A 72 11.02 8.32 -11.52
N LYS A 73 11.86 8.29 -10.50
CA LYS A 73 12.72 9.42 -10.15
C LYS A 73 14.13 8.94 -9.93
N ILE A 74 15.06 9.45 -10.71
CA ILE A 74 16.49 9.26 -10.48
C ILE A 74 16.97 10.28 -9.44
N LEU A 75 17.77 9.83 -8.51
CA LEU A 75 18.41 10.63 -7.48
C LEU A 75 19.91 10.33 -7.56
N ASP A 76 20.70 11.39 -7.68
CA ASP A 76 22.11 11.29 -8.06
C ASP A 76 23.02 10.82 -6.91
N ASN A 77 22.52 10.87 -5.69
CA ASN A 77 23.33 10.53 -4.52
C ASN A 77 22.46 10.14 -3.30
N LYS A 78 23.12 9.65 -2.26
CA LYS A 78 22.49 9.24 -1.00
C LYS A 78 21.82 10.41 -0.27
N LYS A 79 22.34 11.63 -0.37
CA LYS A 79 21.75 12.81 0.29
C LYS A 79 20.37 13.12 -0.27
N ASP A 80 20.22 13.11 -1.60
CA ASP A 80 18.95 13.34 -2.27
C ASP A 80 17.96 12.20 -2.01
N TYR A 81 18.43 10.97 -1.97
CA TYR A 81 17.63 9.82 -1.56
C TYR A 81 17.09 9.99 -0.13
N LEU A 82 17.91 10.35 0.83
CA LEU A 82 17.47 10.59 2.20
C LEU A 82 16.48 11.75 2.26
N LYS A 83 16.76 12.87 1.58
CA LYS A 83 15.88 14.05 1.48
C LYS A 83 14.51 13.70 0.89
N PHE A 84 14.45 12.82 -0.11
CA PHE A 84 13.18 12.35 -0.67
C PHE A 84 12.30 11.69 0.39
N PHE A 85 12.88 10.85 1.25
CA PHE A 85 12.14 10.11 2.27
C PHE A 85 11.90 10.86 3.58
N THR A 86 12.50 12.04 3.81
CA THR A 86 12.19 12.86 4.99
C THR A 86 10.73 13.36 5.03
N ARG A 87 10.10 13.45 3.85
CA ARG A 87 8.70 13.89 3.71
C ARG A 87 7.68 12.77 3.88
N ILE A 88 8.13 11.56 4.17
CA ILE A 88 7.29 10.37 4.28
C ILE A 88 7.28 9.93 5.73
N GLY A 89 6.09 9.73 6.28
CA GLY A 89 5.91 9.27 7.66
C GLY A 89 6.48 7.85 7.90
N PRO A 90 6.58 7.42 9.15
CA PRO A 90 7.03 6.08 9.50
C PRO A 90 6.12 5.03 8.86
N GLU A 91 6.70 3.88 8.51
CA GLU A 91 5.93 2.75 8.00
C GLU A 91 5.06 2.17 9.13
N ALA A 92 3.80 1.88 8.82
CA ALA A 92 2.82 1.41 9.80
C ALA A 92 3.21 0.09 10.50
N ILE A 93 4.14 -0.68 9.94
CA ILE A 93 4.70 -1.89 10.55
C ILE A 93 5.95 -1.63 11.38
N SER A 94 6.59 -0.47 11.25
CA SER A 94 7.86 -0.15 11.93
C SER A 94 7.68 0.07 13.44
N LYS A 95 8.79 0.07 14.17
CA LYS A 95 8.82 0.43 15.60
C LYS A 95 8.49 1.91 15.83
N ASP A 96 8.78 2.76 14.85
CA ASP A 96 8.54 4.20 14.91
C ASP A 96 7.05 4.54 14.87
N PHE A 97 6.23 3.71 14.21
CA PHE A 97 4.77 3.81 14.30
C PHE A 97 4.28 3.18 15.60
N ASN A 98 4.21 3.99 16.65
CA ASN A 98 3.82 3.59 18.00
C ASN A 98 2.77 4.54 18.59
N LYS A 99 2.33 4.23 19.83
CA LYS A 99 1.30 5.02 20.53
C LYS A 99 1.70 6.49 20.73
N ILE A 100 2.97 6.74 21.04
CA ILE A 100 3.48 8.10 21.32
C ILE A 100 3.44 8.91 20.02
N TYR A 101 3.98 8.34 18.95
CA TYR A 101 3.95 8.97 17.62
C TYR A 101 2.53 9.27 17.17
N LEU A 102 1.64 8.25 17.23
CA LEU A 102 0.26 8.42 16.75
C LEU A 102 -0.47 9.46 17.59
N SER A 103 -0.34 9.46 18.93
CA SER A 103 -0.92 10.51 19.80
C SER A 103 -0.43 11.91 19.40
N LYS A 104 0.87 12.05 19.12
CA LYS A 104 1.46 13.33 18.72
C LYS A 104 0.85 13.86 17.42
N ILE A 105 0.72 13.02 16.40
CA ILE A 105 0.19 13.46 15.09
C ILE A 105 -1.32 13.65 15.08
N LEU A 106 -2.06 13.06 16.00
CA LEU A 106 -3.51 13.24 16.13
C LEU A 106 -3.86 14.57 16.82
N LYS A 107 -3.01 15.05 17.71
CA LYS A 107 -3.24 16.29 18.48
C LYS A 107 -3.47 17.47 17.53
N ASN A 108 -4.51 18.24 17.80
CA ASN A 108 -4.88 19.45 17.03
C ASN A 108 -5.25 19.20 15.56
N ARG A 109 -5.59 17.97 15.17
CA ARG A 109 -6.03 17.67 13.80
C ARG A 109 -7.51 17.39 13.72
N THR A 110 -8.19 18.15 12.86
CA THR A 110 -9.64 18.06 12.65
C THR A 110 -10.05 17.06 11.55
N LYS A 111 -9.11 16.62 10.72
CA LYS A 111 -9.38 15.56 9.73
C LYS A 111 -9.92 14.30 10.42
N ASN A 112 -10.78 13.54 9.73
CA ASN A 112 -11.18 12.23 10.26
C ASN A 112 -9.99 11.26 10.29
N ILE A 113 -10.07 10.27 11.18
CA ILE A 113 -8.97 9.32 11.42
C ILE A 113 -8.62 8.51 10.16
N LYS A 114 -9.61 8.16 9.32
CA LYS A 114 -9.34 7.43 8.09
C LYS A 114 -8.46 8.24 7.13
N ASN A 115 -8.80 9.50 6.89
CA ASN A 115 -8.03 10.37 6.00
C ASN A 115 -6.64 10.68 6.57
N LEU A 116 -6.51 10.78 7.88
CA LEU A 116 -5.21 10.95 8.53
C LEU A 116 -4.31 9.72 8.30
N LEU A 117 -4.83 8.51 8.49
CA LEU A 117 -4.07 7.27 8.29
C LEU A 117 -3.73 7.00 6.81
N LEU A 118 -4.47 7.58 5.85
CA LEU A 118 -4.17 7.51 4.42
C LEU A 118 -3.08 8.50 3.99
N ASP A 119 -2.81 9.53 4.78
CA ASP A 119 -1.79 10.53 4.47
C ASP A 119 -0.38 9.94 4.63
N GLN A 120 0.28 9.64 3.51
CA GLN A 120 1.60 9.04 3.50
C GLN A 120 2.70 9.91 4.14
N LYS A 121 2.45 11.22 4.31
CA LYS A 121 3.35 12.13 5.05
C LYS A 121 3.28 11.89 6.56
N LEU A 122 2.18 11.33 7.04
CA LEU A 122 1.95 11.06 8.46
C LEU A 122 2.16 9.58 8.80
N VAL A 123 1.59 8.68 7.99
CA VAL A 123 1.74 7.23 8.17
C VAL A 123 1.92 6.59 6.81
N SER A 124 3.08 6.02 6.56
CA SER A 124 3.36 5.44 5.25
C SER A 124 3.03 3.95 5.17
N GLY A 125 2.77 3.50 3.94
CA GLY A 125 2.47 2.10 3.62
C GLY A 125 0.99 1.75 3.68
N LEU A 126 0.16 2.48 4.39
CA LEU A 126 -1.27 2.24 4.45
C LEU A 126 -1.99 2.70 3.18
N GLY A 127 -2.95 1.89 2.74
CA GLY A 127 -3.87 2.19 1.66
C GLY A 127 -5.31 1.99 2.11
N ASN A 128 -6.28 2.33 1.24
CA ASN A 128 -7.70 2.31 1.58
C ASN A 128 -8.19 0.95 2.12
N ILE A 129 -7.70 -0.16 1.57
CA ILE A 129 -8.06 -1.50 2.03
C ILE A 129 -7.68 -1.67 3.49
N TYR A 130 -6.39 -1.55 3.78
CA TYR A 130 -5.86 -1.83 5.10
C TYR A 130 -6.35 -0.83 6.16
N VAL A 131 -6.53 0.45 5.81
CA VAL A 131 -7.09 1.42 6.75
C VAL A 131 -8.50 1.05 7.18
N ASN A 132 -9.36 0.59 6.26
CA ASN A 132 -10.70 0.14 6.60
C ASN A 132 -10.68 -1.10 7.52
N GLU A 133 -9.86 -2.10 7.19
CA GLU A 133 -9.73 -3.31 8.00
C GLU A 133 -9.16 -3.00 9.40
N ILE A 134 -8.15 -2.13 9.48
CA ILE A 134 -7.53 -1.70 10.74
C ILE A 134 -8.56 -1.00 11.63
N LEU A 135 -9.28 -0.01 11.11
CA LEU A 135 -10.26 0.75 11.88
C LEU A 135 -11.43 -0.14 12.34
N TYR A 136 -11.86 -1.07 11.50
CA TYR A 136 -12.86 -2.06 11.89
C TYR A 136 -12.36 -2.93 13.05
N GLN A 137 -11.18 -3.52 12.95
CA GLN A 137 -10.61 -4.36 14.01
C GLN A 137 -10.33 -3.56 15.28
N ALA A 138 -9.89 -2.31 15.14
CA ALA A 138 -9.66 -1.40 16.27
C ALA A 138 -10.97 -0.91 16.92
N LYS A 139 -12.15 -1.21 16.34
CA LYS A 139 -13.46 -0.68 16.78
C LYS A 139 -13.48 0.85 16.83
N VAL A 140 -12.92 1.51 15.81
CA VAL A 140 -12.86 2.96 15.69
C VAL A 140 -13.70 3.41 14.50
N ASN A 141 -14.58 4.37 14.74
CA ASN A 141 -15.39 4.97 13.67
C ASN A 141 -14.48 5.74 12.70
N PRO A 142 -14.46 5.42 11.38
CA PRO A 142 -13.59 6.08 10.40
C PRO A 142 -13.87 7.58 10.24
N PHE A 143 -15.05 8.05 10.61
CA PHE A 143 -15.45 9.48 10.58
C PHE A 143 -15.03 10.24 11.83
N LYS A 144 -14.62 9.56 12.92
CA LYS A 144 -14.23 10.22 14.16
C LYS A 144 -13.08 11.19 13.90
N LYS A 145 -13.18 12.42 14.39
CA LYS A 145 -12.14 13.44 14.27
C LYS A 145 -10.86 12.99 14.98
N SER A 146 -9.71 13.25 14.37
CA SER A 146 -8.41 12.73 14.84
C SER A 146 -8.09 13.14 16.27
N HIS A 147 -8.35 14.40 16.64
CA HIS A 147 -8.10 14.91 18.00
C HIS A 147 -9.03 14.31 19.07
N LEU A 148 -10.13 13.68 18.66
CA LEU A 148 -11.09 13.02 19.58
C LEU A 148 -10.76 11.54 19.81
N ILE A 149 -9.73 11.00 19.15
CA ILE A 149 -9.33 9.59 19.29
C ILE A 149 -8.69 9.39 20.67
N GLU A 150 -9.27 8.49 21.43
CA GLU A 150 -8.83 8.17 22.80
C GLU A 150 -7.56 7.29 22.84
N LEU A 151 -6.85 7.32 23.95
CA LEU A 151 -5.61 6.57 24.12
C LEU A 151 -5.79 5.05 23.88
N ASN A 152 -6.90 4.47 24.32
CA ASN A 152 -7.19 3.06 24.09
C ASN A 152 -7.48 2.74 22.63
N GLU A 153 -8.10 3.68 21.89
CA GLU A 153 -8.31 3.56 20.45
C GLU A 153 -6.97 3.66 19.70
N ILE A 154 -6.09 4.59 20.11
CA ILE A 154 -4.72 4.73 19.57
C ILE A 154 -3.94 3.42 19.73
N LYS A 155 -3.95 2.82 20.93
CA LYS A 155 -3.29 1.54 21.19
C LYS A 155 -3.80 0.44 20.25
N ARG A 156 -5.13 0.37 20.05
CA ARG A 156 -5.75 -0.61 19.15
C ARG A 156 -5.38 -0.36 17.68
N ILE A 157 -5.40 0.89 17.21
CA ILE A 157 -5.01 1.25 15.84
C ILE A 157 -3.57 0.78 15.56
N VAL A 158 -2.62 1.12 16.44
CA VAL A 158 -1.22 0.71 16.30
C VAL A 158 -1.07 -0.81 16.30
N LYS A 159 -1.74 -1.50 17.23
CA LYS A 159 -1.72 -2.97 17.32
C LYS A 159 -2.23 -3.61 16.04
N TYR A 160 -3.42 -3.23 15.59
CA TYR A 160 -4.05 -3.85 14.42
C TYR A 160 -3.39 -3.46 13.10
N SER A 161 -2.74 -2.30 13.02
CA SER A 161 -1.91 -1.95 11.87
C SER A 161 -0.80 -2.99 11.65
N LYS A 162 -0.09 -3.34 12.70
CA LYS A 162 0.99 -4.35 12.64
C LYS A 162 0.47 -5.75 12.36
N ILE A 163 -0.60 -6.17 13.04
CA ILE A 163 -1.19 -7.50 12.87
C ILE A 163 -1.69 -7.70 11.44
N ILE A 164 -2.48 -6.75 10.93
CA ILE A 164 -3.11 -6.87 9.60
C ILE A 164 -2.07 -6.81 8.50
N LEU A 165 -1.11 -5.90 8.58
CA LEU A 165 -0.07 -5.78 7.55
C LEU A 165 0.86 -7.00 7.53
N ASN A 166 1.28 -7.50 8.69
CA ASN A 166 2.10 -8.72 8.74
C ASN A 166 1.32 -9.94 8.22
N LYS A 167 0.03 -10.07 8.59
CA LYS A 167 -0.82 -11.11 8.04
C LYS A 167 -0.94 -10.98 6.53
N ALA A 168 -1.16 -9.77 6.01
CA ALA A 168 -1.25 -9.53 4.58
C ALA A 168 0.05 -9.89 3.85
N ILE A 169 1.21 -9.59 4.42
CA ILE A 169 2.52 -9.97 3.86
C ILE A 169 2.64 -11.50 3.78
N ASN A 170 2.28 -12.22 4.85
CA ASN A 170 2.34 -13.68 4.89
C ASN A 170 1.40 -14.34 3.87
N PHE A 171 0.27 -13.70 3.55
CA PHE A 171 -0.66 -14.14 2.50
C PHE A 171 -0.25 -13.70 1.08
N GLY A 172 0.93 -13.09 0.91
CA GLY A 172 1.39 -12.60 -0.39
C GLY A 172 0.68 -11.35 -0.90
N GLY A 173 -0.01 -10.63 -0.01
CA GLY A 173 -0.77 -9.41 -0.34
C GLY A 173 -2.22 -9.69 -0.75
N SER A 174 -2.92 -8.63 -1.15
CA SER A 174 -4.32 -8.70 -1.62
C SER A 174 -4.35 -8.66 -3.14
N SER A 175 -4.87 -9.70 -3.76
CA SER A 175 -5.18 -9.72 -5.19
C SER A 175 -6.61 -9.29 -5.41
N ILE A 176 -6.83 -8.01 -5.73
CA ILE A 176 -8.13 -7.51 -6.17
C ILE A 176 -8.16 -7.62 -7.69
N ARG A 177 -8.85 -8.61 -8.16
CA ARG A 177 -9.12 -8.99 -9.55
C ARG A 177 -7.93 -9.47 -10.40
N ASP A 178 -6.66 -8.96 -10.25
CA ASP A 178 -5.63 -9.29 -11.25
C ASP A 178 -4.17 -9.28 -10.75
N PHE A 179 -3.90 -9.21 -9.45
CA PHE A 179 -2.55 -9.19 -8.93
C PHE A 179 -1.97 -10.62 -8.79
N LYS A 180 -0.90 -10.92 -9.52
CA LYS A 180 -0.09 -12.13 -9.31
C LYS A 180 1.31 -11.73 -8.86
N GLY A 181 1.82 -12.36 -7.80
CA GLY A 181 3.19 -12.15 -7.34
C GLY A 181 4.25 -12.61 -8.36
N ILE A 182 5.52 -12.35 -8.08
CA ILE A 182 6.68 -12.71 -8.93
C ILE A 182 6.68 -14.19 -9.34
N THR A 183 6.13 -15.07 -8.50
CA THR A 183 6.04 -16.51 -8.73
C THR A 183 4.77 -16.93 -9.49
N GLY A 184 3.96 -15.97 -9.95
CA GLY A 184 2.65 -16.23 -10.58
C GLY A 184 1.54 -16.63 -9.60
N LYS A 185 1.83 -16.75 -8.31
CA LYS A 185 0.82 -17.00 -7.27
C LYS A 185 0.10 -15.70 -6.92
N SER A 186 -1.23 -15.75 -6.93
CA SER A 186 -2.05 -14.64 -6.43
C SER A 186 -1.90 -14.52 -4.93
N GLY A 187 -1.74 -13.28 -4.41
CA GLY A 187 -1.92 -13.04 -3.00
C GLY A 187 -3.37 -13.39 -2.60
N ASN A 188 -3.58 -13.89 -1.41
CA ASN A 188 -4.88 -14.40 -0.97
C ASN A 188 -5.43 -13.67 0.26
N PHE A 189 -4.89 -12.50 0.60
CA PHE A 189 -5.37 -11.76 1.77
C PHE A 189 -6.80 -11.21 1.62
N GLN A 190 -7.33 -11.11 0.40
CA GLN A 190 -8.73 -10.72 0.17
C GLN A 190 -9.75 -11.68 0.81
N SER A 191 -9.41 -12.94 1.01
CA SER A 191 -10.26 -13.92 1.73
C SER A 191 -10.44 -13.55 3.21
N GLU A 192 -9.55 -12.75 3.77
CA GLU A 192 -9.53 -12.32 5.16
C GLU A 192 -10.25 -10.99 5.42
N PHE A 193 -10.72 -10.31 4.37
CA PHE A 193 -11.41 -9.03 4.52
C PHE A 193 -12.68 -9.15 5.38
N LYS A 194 -12.82 -8.21 6.30
CA LYS A 194 -13.97 -8.13 7.20
C LYS A 194 -14.96 -7.04 6.79
N VAL A 195 -14.47 -5.98 6.12
CA VAL A 195 -15.31 -4.84 5.69
C VAL A 195 -15.02 -4.39 4.26
N TYR A 196 -13.79 -4.47 3.76
CA TYR A 196 -13.50 -4.03 2.41
C TYR A 196 -14.14 -4.96 1.38
N ASP A 197 -14.88 -4.39 0.40
CA ASP A 197 -15.64 -5.13 -0.62
C ASP A 197 -16.67 -6.11 -0.04
N ARG A 198 -17.26 -5.73 1.12
CA ARG A 198 -18.26 -6.54 1.84
C ARG A 198 -19.55 -5.75 2.14
N GLU A 199 -19.86 -4.77 1.31
CA GLU A 199 -21.11 -4.02 1.41
C GLU A 199 -22.32 -4.96 1.47
N GLU A 200 -23.29 -4.63 2.32
CA GLU A 200 -24.53 -5.39 2.60
C GLU A 200 -24.34 -6.79 3.19
N LYS A 201 -23.08 -7.24 3.38
CA LYS A 201 -22.83 -8.51 4.07
C LYS A 201 -22.94 -8.34 5.59
N ARG A 202 -23.31 -9.41 6.28
CA ARG A 202 -23.39 -9.42 7.76
C ARG A 202 -22.04 -9.10 8.38
N CYS A 203 -22.08 -8.35 9.47
CA CYS A 203 -20.90 -8.09 10.30
C CYS A 203 -20.39 -9.41 10.89
N SER A 204 -19.09 -9.65 10.78
CA SER A 204 -18.45 -10.87 11.29
C SER A 204 -18.07 -10.81 12.78
N ARG A 205 -18.46 -9.75 13.51
CA ARG A 205 -18.24 -9.66 14.95
C ARG A 205 -19.21 -10.55 15.69
N TYR A 206 -18.72 -11.18 16.76
CA TYR A 206 -19.56 -11.96 17.65
C TYR A 206 -20.74 -11.12 18.19
N ASN A 207 -21.93 -11.68 18.21
CA ASN A 207 -23.18 -11.04 18.64
C ASN A 207 -23.53 -9.71 17.92
N CYS A 208 -23.12 -9.55 16.65
CA CYS A 208 -23.50 -8.41 15.84
C CYS A 208 -24.42 -8.81 14.70
N SER A 209 -25.67 -8.36 14.72
CA SER A 209 -26.65 -8.55 13.65
C SER A 209 -26.58 -7.51 12.53
N GLY A 210 -25.66 -6.52 12.65
CA GLY A 210 -25.55 -5.40 11.71
C GLY A 210 -24.98 -5.81 10.35
N LEU A 211 -25.23 -4.94 9.36
CA LEU A 211 -24.69 -5.07 8.01
C LEU A 211 -23.52 -4.12 7.82
N ILE A 212 -22.58 -4.50 6.96
CA ILE A 212 -21.52 -3.63 6.50
C ILE A 212 -22.11 -2.61 5.54
N ARG A 213 -21.91 -1.32 5.84
CA ARG A 213 -22.40 -0.22 4.98
C ARG A 213 -21.22 0.53 4.38
N ARG A 214 -21.34 0.87 3.11
CA ARG A 214 -20.39 1.71 2.40
C ARG A 214 -20.79 3.18 2.53
N LYS A 215 -19.83 4.01 2.94
CA LYS A 215 -19.98 5.47 2.92
C LYS A 215 -18.74 6.11 2.30
N ILE A 216 -18.97 7.13 1.50
CA ILE A 216 -17.89 7.94 0.91
C ILE A 216 -17.49 8.99 1.95
N ILE A 217 -16.20 9.09 2.21
CA ILE A 217 -15.61 10.14 3.04
C ILE A 217 -14.93 11.11 2.08
N SER A 218 -15.52 12.30 1.92
CA SER A 218 -14.87 13.41 1.20
C SER A 218 -13.66 13.92 2.01
N ASN A 219 -12.65 14.36 1.29
CA ASN A 219 -11.44 14.98 1.87
C ASN A 219 -11.74 16.37 2.39
#